data_36b1a8eca462d916fb6af13427ad4d6d
#
_entry.id   36b1a8eca462d916fb6af13427ad4d6d
#
_cell.length_a   1.000
_cell.length_b   1.000
_cell.length_c   1.000
_cell.angle_alpha   90.00
_cell.angle_beta   90.00
_cell.angle_gamma   90.00
#
_symmetry.space_group_name_H-M   'P 1'
#
loop_
_entity.id
_entity.type
_entity.pdbx_description
1 polymer ?
#
loop_
_entity_poly.entity_id
_entity_poly.type
_entity_poly.pdbx_seq_one_letter_code
_entity_poly.pdbx_strand_id
1 'polypeptide(L)'
;CALPIFESAVEALRAGAADYLLKPVLFDDLLAKVERALEHRQLVWETQALRREIGSEVDFDLLVGKSAAMREVVRLVRKVAPTPSTVLVTGESGTGKEVVARAIHQASEASRRIFLPVNCAAIPENLLESLLFGHVRGSVTGAVASQEALFSRARGGTIFLDERSEE
;
A
#
# COMPACT_ATOMS: atom_id res chain seq x y z
N CYS A 1 25.16 -4.04 -38.69
CA CYS A 1 23.84 -4.69 -38.63
C CYS A 1 23.58 -5.30 -37.23
N ALA A 2 23.49 -4.47 -36.18
CA ALA A 2 23.20 -4.94 -34.81
C ALA A 2 21.79 -4.56 -34.35
N LEU A 3 21.00 -3.90 -35.16
CA LEU A 3 19.66 -3.37 -34.84
C LEU A 3 18.56 -4.43 -34.62
N PRO A 4 18.45 -5.52 -35.38
CA PRO A 4 17.32 -6.45 -35.24
C PRO A 4 17.30 -7.27 -33.93
N ILE A 5 18.47 -7.48 -33.31
CA ILE A 5 18.57 -8.26 -32.06
C ILE A 5 18.03 -7.43 -30.86
N PHE A 6 18.29 -6.13 -30.87
CA PHE A 6 17.84 -5.23 -29.80
C PHE A 6 16.31 -5.03 -29.84
N GLU A 7 15.73 -4.93 -31.03
CA GLU A 7 14.27 -4.80 -31.18
C GLU A 7 13.54 -6.03 -30.70
N SER A 8 14.02 -7.24 -31.05
CA SER A 8 13.41 -8.50 -30.58
C SER A 8 13.51 -8.69 -29.09
N ALA A 9 14.59 -8.26 -28.41
CA ALA A 9 14.74 -8.33 -26.97
C ALA A 9 13.77 -7.38 -26.27
N VAL A 10 13.62 -6.16 -26.77
CA VAL A 10 12.69 -5.17 -26.24
C VAL A 10 11.24 -5.62 -26.42
N GLU A 11 10.89 -6.21 -27.56
CA GLU A 11 9.56 -6.78 -27.81
C GLU A 11 9.24 -7.93 -26.85
N ALA A 12 10.20 -8.84 -26.61
CA ALA A 12 10.03 -9.94 -25.68
C ALA A 12 9.78 -9.44 -24.26
N LEU A 13 10.54 -8.44 -23.78
CA LEU A 13 10.35 -7.83 -22.46
C LEU A 13 8.98 -7.13 -22.36
N ARG A 14 8.55 -6.43 -23.41
CA ARG A 14 7.21 -5.81 -23.46
C ARG A 14 6.09 -6.84 -23.47
N ALA A 15 6.33 -8.02 -24.05
CA ALA A 15 5.39 -9.15 -24.06
C ALA A 15 5.34 -9.91 -22.73
N GLY A 16 6.17 -9.51 -21.73
CA GLY A 16 6.17 -10.10 -20.39
C GLY A 16 7.27 -11.12 -20.13
N ALA A 17 8.28 -11.23 -20.99
CA ALA A 17 9.46 -12.02 -20.68
C ALA A 17 10.23 -11.40 -19.50
N ALA A 18 10.68 -12.24 -18.56
CA ALA A 18 11.45 -11.79 -17.39
C ALA A 18 12.87 -11.33 -17.77
N ASP A 19 13.48 -12.00 -18.77
CA ASP A 19 14.79 -11.65 -19.32
C ASP A 19 14.95 -12.30 -20.71
N TYR A 20 16.07 -12.06 -21.38
CA TYR A 20 16.43 -12.67 -22.68
C TYR A 20 17.85 -13.21 -22.64
N LEU A 21 18.13 -14.19 -23.49
CA LEU A 21 19.45 -14.82 -23.67
C LEU A 21 19.89 -14.73 -25.11
N LEU A 22 21.15 -14.38 -25.32
CA LEU A 22 21.77 -14.40 -26.65
C LEU A 22 22.33 -15.80 -26.95
N LYS A 23 22.18 -16.24 -28.18
CA LYS A 23 22.86 -17.46 -28.70
C LYS A 23 24.26 -17.13 -29.21
N PRO A 24 25.28 -17.93 -28.89
CA PRO A 24 25.26 -19.17 -28.11
C PRO A 24 25.03 -18.90 -26.60
N VAL A 25 24.18 -19.70 -25.95
CA VAL A 25 23.85 -19.54 -24.54
C VAL A 25 25.04 -19.98 -23.69
N LEU A 26 25.59 -19.06 -22.91
CA LEU A 26 26.59 -19.33 -21.90
C LEU A 26 25.89 -19.84 -20.64
N PHE A 27 26.36 -20.96 -20.09
CA PHE A 27 25.72 -21.61 -18.96
C PHE A 27 25.69 -20.72 -17.70
N ASP A 28 26.77 -19.99 -17.46
CA ASP A 28 26.90 -19.07 -16.31
C ASP A 28 25.92 -17.89 -16.43
N ASP A 29 25.73 -17.34 -17.63
CA ASP A 29 24.75 -16.26 -17.87
C ASP A 29 23.31 -16.77 -17.69
N LEU A 30 23.01 -17.98 -18.15
CA LEU A 30 21.73 -18.62 -17.93
C LEU A 30 21.44 -18.78 -16.44
N LEU A 31 22.39 -19.34 -15.67
CA LEU A 31 22.22 -19.55 -14.22
C LEU A 31 22.00 -18.23 -13.50
N ALA A 32 22.81 -17.21 -13.76
CA ALA A 32 22.67 -15.92 -13.10
C ALA A 32 21.31 -15.27 -13.37
N LYS A 33 20.77 -15.41 -14.57
CA LYS A 33 19.44 -14.86 -14.92
C LYS A 33 18.30 -15.65 -14.29
N VAL A 34 18.42 -16.98 -14.22
CA VAL A 34 17.45 -17.85 -13.55
C VAL A 34 17.43 -17.55 -12.04
N GLU A 35 18.60 -17.45 -11.40
CA GLU A 35 18.70 -17.11 -9.98
C GLU A 35 18.03 -15.77 -9.68
N ARG A 36 18.33 -14.72 -10.45
CA ARG A 36 17.71 -13.41 -10.31
C ARG A 36 16.19 -13.44 -10.49
N ALA A 37 15.70 -14.22 -11.46
CA ALA A 37 14.26 -14.37 -11.67
C ALA A 37 13.58 -15.10 -10.50
N LEU A 38 14.24 -16.09 -9.91
CA LEU A 38 13.75 -16.82 -8.73
C LEU A 38 13.76 -15.94 -7.48
N GLU A 39 14.81 -15.18 -7.23
CA GLU A 39 14.89 -14.22 -6.12
C GLU A 39 13.78 -13.16 -6.23
N HIS A 40 13.59 -12.60 -7.41
CA HIS A 40 12.52 -11.63 -7.63
C HIS A 40 11.14 -12.24 -7.34
N ARG A 41 10.90 -13.46 -7.82
CA ARG A 41 9.65 -14.19 -7.57
C ARG A 41 9.45 -14.45 -6.07
N GLN A 42 10.50 -14.83 -5.35
CA GLN A 42 10.45 -15.06 -3.90
C GLN A 42 10.09 -13.78 -3.15
N LEU A 43 10.75 -12.66 -3.44
CA LEU A 43 10.44 -11.36 -2.85
C LEU A 43 8.99 -10.91 -3.10
N VAL A 44 8.48 -11.12 -4.30
CA VAL A 44 7.07 -10.84 -4.63
C VAL A 44 6.14 -11.74 -3.80
N TRP A 45 6.47 -13.02 -3.65
CA TRP A 45 5.69 -13.97 -2.85
C TRP A 45 5.70 -13.62 -1.35
N GLU A 46 6.87 -13.31 -0.78
CA GLU A 46 7.01 -12.88 0.61
C GLU A 46 6.23 -11.58 0.86
N THR A 47 6.35 -10.61 -0.05
CA THR A 47 5.59 -9.37 0.04
C THR A 47 4.08 -9.61 -0.03
N GLN A 48 3.62 -10.54 -0.87
CA GLN A 48 2.21 -10.91 -0.94
C GLN A 48 1.74 -11.69 0.29
N ALA A 49 2.58 -12.58 0.83
CA ALA A 49 2.28 -13.31 2.06
C ALA A 49 2.16 -12.36 3.25
N LEU A 50 3.13 -11.45 3.44
CA LEU A 50 3.08 -10.41 4.46
C LEU A 50 1.88 -9.48 4.27
N ARG A 51 1.52 -9.13 3.04
CA ARG A 51 0.31 -8.36 2.75
C ARG A 51 -0.97 -9.11 3.07
N ARG A 52 -0.99 -10.45 2.93
CA ARG A 52 -2.13 -11.30 3.35
C ARG A 52 -2.20 -11.44 4.86
N GLU A 53 -1.07 -11.50 5.56
CA GLU A 53 -1.03 -11.52 7.03
C GLU A 53 -1.42 -10.17 7.64
N ILE A 54 -0.98 -9.05 7.05
CA ILE A 54 -1.32 -7.68 7.48
C ILE A 54 -2.70 -7.29 6.95
N GLY A 55 -3.05 -7.73 5.76
CA GLY A 55 -4.36 -7.58 5.12
C GLY A 55 -5.09 -8.91 5.18
N SER A 56 -5.27 -9.48 6.41
CA SER A 56 -6.34 -10.44 6.58
C SER A 56 -7.55 -9.83 5.89
N GLU A 57 -8.07 -10.52 4.87
CA GLU A 57 -9.35 -10.19 4.29
C GLU A 57 -10.24 -9.79 5.45
N VAL A 58 -10.49 -8.48 5.61
CA VAL A 58 -11.58 -8.08 6.47
C VAL A 58 -12.76 -8.64 5.73
N ASP A 59 -13.05 -9.88 6.09
CA ASP A 59 -14.23 -10.55 5.65
C ASP A 59 -15.34 -9.56 5.97
N PHE A 60 -16.02 -9.04 4.96
CA PHE A 60 -17.19 -8.21 5.19
C PHE A 60 -18.17 -8.92 6.13
N ASP A 61 -18.06 -10.25 6.23
CA ASP A 61 -18.74 -11.08 7.21
C ASP A 61 -18.27 -10.84 8.66
N LEU A 62 -17.05 -10.36 8.90
CA LEU A 62 -16.61 -9.91 10.25
C LEU A 62 -17.20 -8.54 10.63
N LEU A 63 -17.46 -7.66 9.66
CA LEU A 63 -18.21 -6.41 9.85
C LEU A 63 -19.72 -6.65 9.96
N VAL A 64 -20.22 -7.80 9.51
CA VAL A 64 -21.65 -8.15 9.58
C VAL A 64 -22.02 -8.58 11.00
N GLY A 65 -21.99 -7.62 11.92
CA GLY A 65 -22.81 -7.72 13.11
C GLY A 65 -24.27 -7.83 12.67
N LYS A 66 -25.02 -8.78 13.26
CA LYS A 66 -26.45 -9.02 12.94
C LYS A 66 -27.36 -7.84 13.34
N SER A 67 -26.83 -6.76 13.91
CA SER A 67 -27.60 -5.58 14.33
C SER A 67 -28.03 -4.71 13.17
N ALA A 68 -29.18 -4.04 13.29
CA ALA A 68 -29.65 -3.10 12.29
C ALA A 68 -28.66 -1.94 12.07
N ALA A 69 -28.03 -1.46 13.13
CA ALA A 69 -27.04 -0.40 13.10
C ALA A 69 -25.80 -0.80 12.27
N MET A 70 -25.27 -2.02 12.45
CA MET A 70 -24.11 -2.48 11.68
C MET A 70 -24.43 -2.68 10.20
N ARG A 71 -25.64 -3.15 9.88
CA ARG A 71 -26.09 -3.25 8.48
C ARG A 71 -26.11 -1.88 7.79
N GLU A 72 -26.48 -0.84 8.52
CA GLU A 72 -26.45 0.53 8.00
C GLU A 72 -25.01 0.99 7.76
N VAL A 73 -24.07 0.71 8.68
CA VAL A 73 -22.64 0.99 8.50
C VAL A 73 -22.13 0.30 7.23
N VAL A 74 -22.39 -0.99 7.03
CA VAL A 74 -21.98 -1.74 5.83
C VAL A 74 -22.57 -1.12 4.57
N ARG A 75 -23.84 -0.68 4.61
CA ARG A 75 -24.48 0.01 3.48
C ARG A 75 -23.75 1.31 3.13
N LEU A 76 -23.37 2.10 4.14
CA LEU A 76 -22.61 3.34 3.95
C LEU A 76 -21.21 3.07 3.41
N VAL A 77 -20.50 2.06 3.93
CA VAL A 77 -19.18 1.63 3.44
C VAL A 77 -19.26 1.32 1.94
N ARG A 78 -20.21 0.48 1.51
CA ARG A 78 -20.39 0.13 0.09
C ARG A 78 -20.70 1.34 -0.79
N LYS A 79 -21.41 2.34 -0.25
CA LYS A 79 -21.76 3.56 -0.97
C LYS A 79 -20.58 4.50 -1.14
N VAL A 80 -19.72 4.63 -0.11
CA VAL A 80 -18.64 5.60 -0.10
C VAL A 80 -17.33 5.04 -0.70
N ALA A 81 -17.08 3.75 -0.57
CA ALA A 81 -15.84 3.11 -1.00
C ALA A 81 -15.45 3.38 -2.47
N PRO A 82 -16.36 3.39 -3.47
CA PRO A 82 -16.00 3.67 -4.86
C PRO A 82 -15.76 5.17 -5.14
N THR A 83 -15.90 6.03 -4.14
CA THR A 83 -15.71 7.49 -4.32
C THR A 83 -14.35 7.95 -3.81
N PRO A 84 -13.70 8.95 -4.44
CA PRO A 84 -12.45 9.52 -3.96
C PRO A 84 -12.66 10.53 -2.83
N SER A 85 -13.57 10.25 -1.91
CA SER A 85 -13.98 11.18 -0.85
C SER A 85 -13.24 10.94 0.45
N THR A 86 -12.98 12.00 1.20
CA THR A 86 -12.55 11.89 2.59
C THR A 86 -13.72 11.44 3.45
N VAL A 87 -13.47 10.44 4.32
CA VAL A 87 -14.49 9.83 5.18
C VAL A 87 -14.11 10.07 6.64
N LEU A 88 -15.03 10.62 7.41
CA LEU A 88 -14.91 10.71 8.86
C LEU A 88 -15.62 9.52 9.50
N VAL A 89 -14.89 8.72 10.27
CA VAL A 89 -15.41 7.59 11.04
C VAL A 89 -15.46 7.98 12.52
N THR A 90 -16.66 8.09 13.09
CA THR A 90 -16.86 8.48 14.50
C THR A 90 -17.35 7.30 15.32
N GLY A 91 -17.00 7.28 16.60
CA GLY A 91 -17.41 6.25 17.56
C GLY A 91 -16.51 6.23 18.79
N GLU A 92 -16.96 5.61 19.85
CA GLU A 92 -16.19 5.45 21.10
C GLU A 92 -14.89 4.68 20.89
N SER A 93 -13.97 4.76 21.86
CA SER A 93 -12.73 3.98 21.81
C SER A 93 -13.04 2.48 21.80
N GLY A 94 -12.30 1.70 20.97
CA GLY A 94 -12.50 0.25 20.88
C GLY A 94 -13.70 -0.22 20.03
N THR A 95 -14.51 0.67 19.44
CA THR A 95 -15.67 0.29 18.62
C THR A 95 -15.32 -0.26 17.21
N GLY A 96 -14.02 -0.35 16.87
CA GLY A 96 -13.57 -0.90 15.59
C GLY A 96 -13.51 0.11 14.45
N LYS A 97 -13.25 1.38 14.73
CA LYS A 97 -13.10 2.43 13.69
C LYS A 97 -12.07 2.05 12.61
N GLU A 98 -10.94 1.48 13.01
CA GLU A 98 -9.92 1.01 12.07
C GLU A 98 -10.43 -0.13 11.17
N VAL A 99 -11.25 -1.04 11.72
CA VAL A 99 -11.85 -2.15 10.94
C VAL A 99 -12.77 -1.59 9.86
N VAL A 100 -13.57 -0.58 10.19
CA VAL A 100 -14.42 0.13 9.21
C VAL A 100 -13.59 0.84 8.15
N ALA A 101 -12.51 1.52 8.53
CA ALA A 101 -11.62 2.20 7.59
C ALA A 101 -10.93 1.20 6.63
N ARG A 102 -10.48 0.05 7.13
CA ARG A 102 -9.94 -1.05 6.31
C ARG A 102 -10.99 -1.61 5.34
N ALA A 103 -12.24 -1.76 5.78
CA ALA A 103 -13.31 -2.22 4.92
C ALA A 103 -13.63 -1.23 3.80
N ILE A 104 -13.62 0.07 4.07
CA ILE A 104 -13.75 1.11 3.05
C ILE A 104 -12.62 0.98 2.02
N HIS A 105 -11.37 0.87 2.48
CA HIS A 105 -10.22 0.70 1.60
C HIS A 105 -10.34 -0.54 0.72
N GLN A 106 -10.69 -1.70 1.30
CA GLN A 106 -10.81 -2.95 0.55
C GLN A 106 -11.94 -2.94 -0.48
N ALA A 107 -13.03 -2.23 -0.19
CA ALA A 107 -14.15 -2.06 -1.12
C ALA A 107 -13.90 -0.95 -2.16
N SER A 108 -12.80 -0.21 -2.07
CA SER A 108 -12.45 0.89 -2.97
C SER A 108 -11.62 0.43 -4.16
N GLU A 109 -11.47 1.29 -5.16
CA GLU A 109 -10.55 1.09 -6.29
C GLU A 109 -9.08 1.03 -5.84
N ALA A 110 -8.77 1.60 -4.67
CA ALA A 110 -7.45 1.57 -4.05
C ALA A 110 -7.14 0.27 -3.28
N SER A 111 -8.01 -0.74 -3.28
CA SER A 111 -7.88 -1.99 -2.52
C SER A 111 -6.56 -2.74 -2.74
N ARG A 112 -5.95 -2.59 -3.92
CA ARG A 112 -4.63 -3.18 -4.25
C ARG A 112 -3.45 -2.26 -3.89
N ARG A 113 -3.73 -1.07 -3.40
CA ARG A 113 -2.73 -0.09 -3.01
C ARG A 113 -2.44 -0.18 -1.52
N ILE A 114 -1.56 0.67 -1.03
CA ILE A 114 -1.20 0.71 0.38
C ILE A 114 -2.35 1.25 1.23
N PHE A 115 -2.61 0.60 2.38
CA PHE A 115 -3.38 1.14 3.50
C PHE A 115 -2.39 1.55 4.58
N LEU A 116 -2.32 2.84 4.90
CA LEU A 116 -1.36 3.40 5.84
C LEU A 116 -2.09 3.93 7.09
N PRO A 117 -2.13 3.14 8.19
CA PRO A 117 -2.66 3.61 9.46
C PRO A 117 -1.61 4.50 10.15
N VAL A 118 -2.05 5.66 10.65
CA VAL A 118 -1.23 6.62 11.38
C VAL A 118 -1.91 6.93 12.70
N ASN A 119 -1.28 6.58 13.79
CA ASN A 119 -1.75 6.95 15.13
C ASN A 119 -1.24 8.35 15.47
N CYS A 120 -2.08 9.37 15.29
CA CYS A 120 -1.71 10.76 15.51
C CYS A 120 -1.42 11.06 16.99
N ALA A 121 -2.05 10.37 17.95
CA ALA A 121 -1.79 10.55 19.36
C ALA A 121 -0.39 10.08 19.79
N ALA A 122 0.23 9.17 19.04
CA ALA A 122 1.60 8.71 19.31
C ALA A 122 2.68 9.67 18.77
N ILE A 123 2.28 10.69 18.01
CA ILE A 123 3.19 11.62 17.32
C ILE A 123 3.11 12.97 18.04
N PRO A 124 4.25 13.56 18.45
CA PRO A 124 4.27 14.92 18.98
C PRO A 124 3.69 15.91 17.97
N GLU A 125 2.84 16.85 18.40
CA GLU A 125 2.15 17.81 17.53
C GLU A 125 3.10 18.57 16.60
N ASN A 126 4.26 18.99 17.12
CA ASN A 126 5.30 19.69 16.35
C ASN A 126 5.95 18.86 15.25
N LEU A 127 5.79 17.52 15.26
CA LEU A 127 6.32 16.61 14.26
C LEU A 127 5.26 16.07 13.31
N LEU A 128 3.99 16.15 13.68
CA LEU A 128 2.88 15.58 12.91
C LEU A 128 2.81 16.18 11.49
N GLU A 129 2.86 17.50 11.37
CA GLU A 129 2.83 18.21 10.10
C GLU A 129 4.02 17.82 9.22
N SER A 130 5.21 17.77 9.80
CA SER A 130 6.46 17.37 9.13
C SER A 130 6.41 15.91 8.65
N LEU A 131 5.81 15.00 9.42
CA LEU A 131 5.61 13.60 9.04
C LEU A 131 4.59 13.44 7.91
N LEU A 132 3.47 14.15 8.00
CA LEU A 132 2.40 14.04 7.01
C LEU A 132 2.82 14.62 5.65
N PHE A 133 3.40 15.82 5.64
CA PHE A 133 3.70 16.58 4.43
C PHE A 133 5.16 16.51 4.00
N GLY A 134 6.04 15.99 4.86
CA GLY A 134 7.48 15.94 4.63
C GLY A 134 8.16 17.28 4.90
N HIS A 135 9.47 17.26 4.95
CA HIS A 135 10.29 18.47 5.03
C HIS A 135 11.60 18.32 4.24
N VAL A 136 12.10 19.43 3.76
CA VAL A 136 13.41 19.52 3.15
C VAL A 136 14.46 19.77 4.25
N ARG A 137 15.64 19.18 4.11
CA ARG A 137 16.75 19.38 5.04
C ARG A 137 16.97 20.87 5.34
N GLY A 138 16.95 21.22 6.63
CA GLY A 138 17.17 22.59 7.09
C GLY A 138 15.93 23.49 7.15
N SER A 139 14.75 23.01 6.79
CA SER A 139 13.50 23.82 6.87
C SER A 139 12.88 23.86 8.27
N VAL A 140 13.28 22.95 9.16
CA VAL A 140 12.81 22.88 10.56
C VAL A 140 14.00 22.69 11.48
N THR A 141 13.97 23.27 12.67
CA THR A 141 15.00 23.12 13.71
C THR A 141 15.19 21.66 14.07
N GLY A 142 16.38 21.10 13.78
CA GLY A 142 16.69 19.68 14.00
C GLY A 142 16.55 18.78 12.78
N ALA A 143 16.18 19.28 11.61
CA ALA A 143 16.09 18.50 10.37
C ALA A 143 17.49 18.16 9.82
N VAL A 144 18.05 17.03 10.29
CA VAL A 144 19.37 16.51 9.85
C VAL A 144 19.29 15.83 8.48
N ALA A 145 18.09 15.30 8.10
CA ALA A 145 17.83 14.62 6.84
C ALA A 145 16.49 15.07 6.25
N SER A 146 16.33 14.93 4.94
CA SER A 146 15.02 15.09 4.28
C SER A 146 14.14 13.89 4.62
N GLN A 147 12.88 14.13 4.97
CA GLN A 147 11.91 13.09 5.27
C GLN A 147 10.81 13.07 4.21
N GLU A 148 10.58 11.89 3.64
CA GLU A 148 9.51 11.70 2.68
C GLU A 148 8.14 11.76 3.38
N ALA A 149 7.23 12.56 2.84
CA ALA A 149 5.88 12.73 3.35
C ALA A 149 5.10 11.41 3.37
N LEU A 150 4.33 11.15 4.43
CA LEU A 150 3.43 10.00 4.48
C LEU A 150 2.41 10.03 3.34
N PHE A 151 1.92 11.21 2.96
CA PHE A 151 1.06 11.38 1.79
C PHE A 151 1.74 10.94 0.47
N SER A 152 3.04 11.21 0.32
CA SER A 152 3.80 10.74 -0.84
C SER A 152 3.96 9.23 -0.85
N ARG A 153 4.20 8.62 0.30
CA ARG A 153 4.33 7.16 0.46
C ARG A 153 3.01 6.44 0.18
N ALA A 154 1.88 7.05 0.51
CA ALA A 154 0.55 6.48 0.31
C ALA A 154 -0.01 6.65 -1.11
N ARG A 155 0.79 7.12 -2.06
CA ARG A 155 0.38 7.44 -3.45
C ARG A 155 -0.69 6.52 -4.03
N GLY A 156 -1.90 7.06 -4.22
CA GLY A 156 -3.05 6.33 -4.76
C GLY A 156 -3.64 5.27 -3.84
N GLY A 157 -3.14 5.17 -2.59
CA GLY A 157 -3.66 4.33 -1.54
C GLY A 157 -4.58 5.10 -0.58
N THR A 158 -4.70 4.61 0.64
CA THR A 158 -5.53 5.20 1.69
C THR A 158 -4.68 5.50 2.92
N ILE A 159 -4.82 6.70 3.48
CA ILE A 159 -4.28 7.04 4.79
C ILE A 159 -5.44 7.03 5.78
N PHE A 160 -5.28 6.31 6.87
CA PHE A 160 -6.18 6.33 8.01
C PHE A 160 -5.50 7.07 9.15
N LEU A 161 -6.04 8.23 9.53
CA LEU A 161 -5.58 9.02 10.65
C LEU A 161 -6.41 8.65 11.86
N ASP A 162 -5.81 7.99 12.84
CA ASP A 162 -6.46 7.61 14.09
C ASP A 162 -6.12 8.64 15.16
N GLU A 163 -7.14 9.40 15.59
CA GLU A 163 -7.04 10.28 16.74
C GLU A 163 -7.57 9.51 17.95
N ARG A 164 -6.68 9.17 18.89
CA ARG A 164 -7.16 8.84 20.22
C ARG A 164 -7.70 10.12 20.82
N SER A 165 -9.02 10.21 20.98
CA SER A 165 -9.61 11.17 21.89
C SER A 165 -8.98 10.93 23.27
N GLU A 166 -8.27 11.92 23.78
CA GLU A 166 -7.94 11.97 25.19
C GLU A 166 -9.25 11.98 25.97
N GLU A 167 -9.42 11.00 26.86
CA GLU A 167 -10.36 11.10 27.99
C GLU A 167 -9.77 12.01 29.05
#